data_ba3415c1295870481b4d5f998183986b
#
_entry.id   ba3415c1295870481b4d5f998183986b
#
_cell.length_a   1.000
_cell.length_b   1.000
_cell.length_c   1.000
_cell.angle_alpha   90.00
_cell.angle_beta   90.00
_cell.angle_gamma   90.00
#
_symmetry.space_group_name_H-M   'P 1'
#
loop_
_entity.id
_entity.type
_entity.pdbx_description
1 polymer ?
#
loop_
_entity_poly.entity_id
_entity_poly.type
_entity_poly.pdbx_seq_one_letter_code
_entity_poly.pdbx_strand_id
1 'polypeptide(L)'
;KTISRLLAAAMALLLCLSPLSPALAAEEGQRVTIATAEDLLDLADKCRLDAWSQGKTVVLTADISLEGIDFSGIPSFGGTFQGGGHTISGVNITGSDAPAGLFRTVQPGGQIREVNVSGSVSPGGTAAAVGGIAGENGGTITSCGFTGTVTGKQSTGGVAGVNTASGRVENCWASGSVTGDRMTGGIAGRSEGVLATCVNRAYINTDNADKALHLEDLD
;
A
#
# COMPACT_ATOMS: atom_id res chain seq x y z
N LYS A 1 17.94 -11.04 -63.59
CA LYS A 1 16.58 -10.78 -62.92
C LYS A 1 16.44 -11.40 -61.54
N THR A 2 17.34 -12.33 -61.12
CA THR A 2 17.28 -13.03 -59.82
C THR A 2 18.01 -12.31 -58.68
N ILE A 3 18.99 -11.48 -58.98
CA ILE A 3 19.79 -10.76 -57.97
C ILE A 3 19.01 -9.58 -57.37
N SER A 4 18.15 -8.93 -58.16
CA SER A 4 17.37 -7.77 -57.75
C SER A 4 16.27 -8.11 -56.70
N ARG A 5 15.82 -9.36 -56.66
CA ARG A 5 14.78 -9.83 -55.71
C ARG A 5 15.35 -10.22 -54.33
N LEU A 6 16.60 -10.60 -54.26
CA LEU A 6 17.31 -10.92 -53.02
C LEU A 6 17.71 -9.65 -52.21
N LEU A 7 18.03 -8.55 -52.91
CA LEU A 7 18.31 -7.29 -52.25
C LEU A 7 17.06 -6.61 -51.67
N ALA A 8 15.89 -6.81 -52.28
CA ALA A 8 14.62 -6.27 -51.75
C ALA A 8 14.14 -7.00 -50.48
N ALA A 9 14.42 -8.31 -50.35
CA ALA A 9 14.08 -9.09 -49.17
C ALA A 9 15.01 -8.79 -47.97
N ALA A 10 16.28 -8.49 -48.21
CA ALA A 10 17.21 -8.10 -47.16
C ALA A 10 16.96 -6.69 -46.59
N MET A 11 16.42 -5.76 -47.39
CA MET A 11 16.05 -4.43 -46.94
C MET A 11 14.74 -4.41 -46.13
N ALA A 12 13.84 -5.36 -46.36
CA ALA A 12 12.58 -5.44 -45.60
C ALA A 12 12.77 -6.01 -44.17
N LEU A 13 13.85 -6.76 -43.91
CA LEU A 13 14.14 -7.33 -42.58
C LEU A 13 14.91 -6.35 -41.66
N LEU A 14 15.46 -5.27 -42.21
CA LEU A 14 16.20 -4.28 -41.42
C LEU A 14 15.30 -3.14 -40.88
N LEU A 15 14.02 -3.10 -41.26
CA LEU A 15 13.07 -2.06 -40.85
C LEU A 15 12.26 -2.42 -39.58
N CYS A 16 12.51 -3.59 -38.97
CA CYS A 16 11.82 -4.01 -37.73
C CYS A 16 12.62 -3.74 -36.44
N LEU A 17 13.79 -3.12 -36.54
CA LEU A 17 14.49 -2.57 -35.36
C LEU A 17 14.25 -1.05 -35.30
N SER A 18 12.99 -0.67 -35.15
CA SER A 18 12.66 0.68 -34.71
C SER A 18 13.24 0.86 -33.32
N PRO A 19 14.11 1.84 -33.04
CA PRO A 19 14.48 2.09 -31.65
C PRO A 19 13.20 2.32 -30.86
N LEU A 20 13.09 1.62 -29.73
CA LEU A 20 11.99 1.79 -28.79
C LEU A 20 11.81 3.30 -28.58
N SER A 21 10.59 3.80 -28.74
CA SER A 21 10.33 5.24 -28.60
C SER A 21 10.88 5.73 -27.26
N PRO A 22 11.59 6.84 -27.17
CA PRO A 22 12.11 7.33 -25.90
C PRO A 22 11.03 7.52 -24.83
N ALA A 23 9.78 7.72 -25.23
CA ALA A 23 8.63 7.74 -24.33
C ALA A 23 8.35 6.36 -23.70
N LEU A 24 8.41 5.26 -24.46
CA LEU A 24 8.26 3.89 -23.89
C LEU A 24 9.42 3.54 -22.96
N ALA A 25 10.64 3.91 -23.30
CA ALA A 25 11.81 3.68 -22.45
C ALA A 25 11.75 4.50 -21.15
N ALA A 26 11.18 5.71 -21.21
CA ALA A 26 10.97 6.55 -20.03
C ALA A 26 9.88 5.97 -19.09
N GLU A 27 8.82 5.37 -19.65
CA GLU A 27 7.78 4.68 -18.85
C GLU A 27 8.29 3.39 -18.21
N GLU A 28 9.13 2.62 -18.92
CA GLU A 28 9.77 1.42 -18.34
C GLU A 28 10.72 1.77 -17.18
N GLY A 29 11.44 2.86 -17.24
CA GLY A 29 12.33 3.34 -16.17
C GLY A 29 11.58 3.79 -14.90
N GLN A 30 10.29 4.08 -15.00
CA GLN A 30 9.42 4.46 -13.89
C GLN A 30 8.60 3.29 -13.30
N ARG A 31 8.58 2.15 -13.99
CA ARG A 31 7.82 0.97 -13.56
C ARG A 31 8.71 -0.01 -12.79
N VAL A 32 8.26 -0.39 -11.61
CA VAL A 32 8.91 -1.38 -10.74
C VAL A 32 7.95 -2.55 -10.56
N THR A 33 8.41 -3.76 -10.83
CA THR A 33 7.60 -4.98 -10.65
C THR A 33 8.01 -5.67 -9.37
N ILE A 34 7.05 -6.13 -8.59
CA ILE A 34 7.26 -6.91 -7.37
C ILE A 34 6.49 -8.24 -7.52
N ALA A 35 7.17 -9.34 -7.29
CA ALA A 35 6.60 -10.68 -7.34
C ALA A 35 6.97 -11.55 -6.14
N THR A 36 7.97 -11.14 -5.36
CA THR A 36 8.53 -11.91 -4.23
C THR A 36 8.62 -11.07 -2.97
N ALA A 37 8.82 -11.74 -1.84
CA ALA A 37 9.07 -11.06 -0.57
C ALA A 37 10.39 -10.27 -0.61
N GLU A 38 11.40 -10.76 -1.30
CA GLU A 38 12.70 -10.07 -1.49
C GLU A 38 12.50 -8.76 -2.25
N ASP A 39 11.68 -8.74 -3.32
CA ASP A 39 11.34 -7.52 -4.06
C ASP A 39 10.66 -6.50 -3.16
N LEU A 40 9.78 -6.96 -2.24
CA LEU A 40 9.08 -6.08 -1.31
C LEU A 40 10.04 -5.51 -0.24
N LEU A 41 11.00 -6.29 0.24
CA LEU A 41 12.05 -5.83 1.14
C LEU A 41 12.96 -4.80 0.45
N ASP A 42 13.36 -5.05 -0.80
CA ASP A 42 14.15 -4.12 -1.60
C ASP A 42 13.38 -2.80 -1.86
N LEU A 43 12.07 -2.89 -2.12
CA LEU A 43 11.20 -1.70 -2.19
C LEU A 43 11.23 -0.92 -0.87
N ALA A 44 11.07 -1.62 0.26
CA ALA A 44 11.07 -0.97 1.57
C ALA A 44 12.41 -0.27 1.87
N ASP A 45 13.53 -0.90 1.50
CA ASP A 45 14.85 -0.28 1.67
C ASP A 45 15.03 0.96 0.79
N LYS A 46 14.64 0.90 -0.46
CA LYS A 46 14.67 2.03 -1.40
C LYS A 46 13.76 3.18 -0.94
N CYS A 47 12.61 2.88 -0.36
CA CYS A 47 11.66 3.84 0.17
C CYS A 47 12.07 4.49 1.51
N ARG A 48 13.28 4.20 2.02
CA ARG A 48 13.92 5.01 3.07
C ARG A 48 14.29 6.41 2.58
N LEU A 49 14.43 6.56 1.27
CA LEU A 49 14.59 7.85 0.61
C LEU A 49 13.20 8.36 0.18
N ASP A 50 12.70 9.38 0.83
CA ASP A 50 11.35 9.93 0.63
C ASP A 50 10.98 10.22 -0.83
N ALA A 51 11.95 10.66 -1.63
CA ALA A 51 11.72 10.99 -3.04
C ALA A 51 11.80 9.78 -3.98
N TRP A 52 12.29 8.62 -3.51
CA TRP A 52 12.61 7.52 -4.42
C TRP A 52 11.39 7.00 -5.17
N SER A 53 10.26 6.85 -4.49
CA SER A 53 9.02 6.32 -5.08
C SER A 53 8.22 7.35 -5.87
N GLN A 54 8.53 8.65 -5.75
CA GLN A 54 7.78 9.70 -6.43
C GLN A 54 7.87 9.54 -7.96
N GLY A 55 6.72 9.64 -8.62
CA GLY A 55 6.59 9.44 -10.06
C GLY A 55 6.77 8.00 -10.55
N LYS A 56 7.00 7.03 -9.65
CA LYS A 56 7.11 5.61 -10.02
C LYS A 56 5.78 4.88 -9.87
N THR A 57 5.62 3.88 -10.71
CA THR A 57 4.53 2.90 -10.58
C THR A 57 5.11 1.56 -10.16
N VAL A 58 4.76 1.12 -8.97
CA VAL A 58 5.10 -0.20 -8.43
C VAL A 58 3.92 -1.14 -8.70
N VAL A 59 4.17 -2.28 -9.33
CA VAL A 59 3.14 -3.23 -9.71
C VAL A 59 3.40 -4.57 -9.04
N LEU A 60 2.45 -5.01 -8.24
CA LEU A 60 2.43 -6.35 -7.66
C LEU A 60 1.90 -7.31 -8.73
N THR A 61 2.62 -8.39 -9.01
CA THR A 61 2.30 -9.34 -10.10
C THR A 61 2.04 -10.75 -9.60
N ALA A 62 2.18 -10.98 -8.31
CA ALA A 62 1.89 -12.25 -7.65
C ALA A 62 1.50 -12.02 -6.19
N ASP A 63 0.84 -12.98 -5.59
CA ASP A 63 0.65 -13.00 -4.15
C ASP A 63 1.99 -13.21 -3.45
N ILE A 64 2.21 -12.48 -2.36
CA ILE A 64 3.45 -12.52 -1.57
C ILE A 64 3.14 -13.00 -0.15
N SER A 65 3.94 -13.95 0.36
CA SER A 65 3.94 -14.31 1.78
C SER A 65 5.16 -13.73 2.48
N LEU A 66 4.91 -13.03 3.59
CA LEU A 66 5.93 -12.52 4.51
C LEU A 66 6.05 -13.41 5.77
N GLU A 67 5.51 -14.62 5.74
CA GLU A 67 5.57 -15.51 6.90
C GLU A 67 7.02 -15.84 7.28
N GLY A 68 7.39 -15.58 8.53
CA GLY A 68 8.75 -15.77 9.02
C GLY A 68 9.79 -14.73 8.56
N ILE A 69 9.34 -13.69 7.85
CA ILE A 69 10.20 -12.62 7.35
C ILE A 69 10.09 -11.40 8.28
N ASP A 70 11.23 -10.86 8.69
CA ASP A 70 11.30 -9.60 9.43
C ASP A 70 11.01 -8.43 8.48
N PHE A 71 9.85 -7.81 8.66
CA PHE A 71 9.38 -6.72 7.85
C PHE A 71 8.78 -5.61 8.72
N SER A 72 9.33 -4.42 8.64
CA SER A 72 8.92 -3.28 9.48
C SER A 72 8.02 -2.27 8.75
N GLY A 73 7.51 -2.63 7.57
CA GLY A 73 6.71 -1.75 6.70
C GLY A 73 7.56 -0.95 5.73
N ILE A 74 6.92 -0.44 4.68
CA ILE A 74 7.51 0.47 3.68
C ILE A 74 7.55 1.87 4.30
N PRO A 75 8.74 2.49 4.50
CA PRO A 75 8.89 3.70 5.32
C PRO A 75 8.10 4.89 4.81
N SER A 76 8.27 5.25 3.53
CA SER A 76 7.66 6.43 2.93
C SER A 76 7.34 6.17 1.46
N PHE A 77 6.09 6.37 1.05
CA PHE A 77 5.67 6.06 -0.32
C PHE A 77 4.89 7.21 -0.95
N GLY A 78 5.42 7.75 -2.06
CA GLY A 78 4.83 8.87 -2.80
C GLY A 78 4.52 8.56 -4.27
N GLY A 79 4.64 7.30 -4.69
CA GLY A 79 4.35 6.83 -6.04
C GLY A 79 2.94 6.24 -6.18
N THR A 80 2.76 5.41 -7.22
CA THR A 80 1.56 4.60 -7.41
C THR A 80 1.89 3.13 -7.15
N PHE A 81 1.22 2.51 -6.16
CA PHE A 81 1.27 1.07 -5.91
C PHE A 81 0.01 0.42 -6.45
N GLN A 82 0.18 -0.48 -7.43
CA GLN A 82 -0.90 -1.24 -8.06
C GLN A 82 -0.84 -2.69 -7.57
N GLY A 83 -1.76 -3.05 -6.70
CA GLY A 83 -1.86 -4.41 -6.15
C GLY A 83 -2.44 -5.43 -7.12
N GLY A 84 -3.23 -4.98 -8.12
CA GLY A 84 -3.84 -5.87 -9.12
C GLY A 84 -4.76 -6.95 -8.54
N GLY A 85 -5.29 -6.75 -7.35
CA GLY A 85 -6.10 -7.73 -6.62
C GLY A 85 -5.29 -8.78 -5.85
N HIS A 86 -3.96 -8.76 -5.94
CA HIS A 86 -3.09 -9.69 -5.23
C HIS A 86 -3.07 -9.45 -3.73
N THR A 87 -2.60 -10.47 -3.01
CA THR A 87 -2.54 -10.47 -1.54
C THR A 87 -1.09 -10.46 -1.04
N ILE A 88 -0.81 -9.60 -0.07
CA ILE A 88 0.40 -9.66 0.76
C ILE A 88 -0.02 -10.23 2.10
N SER A 89 0.39 -11.48 2.37
CA SER A 89 0.01 -12.24 3.56
C SER A 89 1.17 -12.38 4.55
N GLY A 90 0.85 -12.81 5.78
CA GLY A 90 1.88 -13.04 6.80
C GLY A 90 2.56 -11.77 7.30
N VAL A 91 1.96 -10.60 7.11
CA VAL A 91 2.47 -9.35 7.69
C VAL A 91 2.53 -9.49 9.21
N ASN A 92 3.70 -9.24 9.79
CA ASN A 92 3.89 -9.27 11.24
C ASN A 92 4.79 -8.10 11.69
N ILE A 93 4.16 -6.98 12.00
CA ILE A 93 4.85 -5.75 12.40
C ILE A 93 4.75 -5.60 13.91
N THR A 94 5.89 -5.79 14.60
CA THR A 94 6.00 -5.75 16.08
C THR A 94 6.99 -4.70 16.57
N GLY A 95 7.72 -4.05 15.68
CA GLY A 95 8.70 -3.00 16.02
C GLY A 95 8.06 -1.81 16.74
N SER A 96 8.87 -0.99 17.40
CA SER A 96 8.40 0.20 18.13
C SER A 96 8.26 1.45 17.26
N ASP A 97 8.55 1.36 15.99
CA ASP A 97 8.53 2.47 15.06
C ASP A 97 7.09 2.92 14.75
N ALA A 98 6.84 4.21 14.85
CA ALA A 98 5.59 4.84 14.45
C ALA A 98 5.87 5.83 13.31
N PRO A 99 4.97 5.97 12.36
CA PRO A 99 3.71 5.23 12.10
C PRO A 99 3.96 3.76 11.74
N ALA A 100 2.95 2.88 11.89
CA ALA A 100 3.06 1.45 11.60
C ALA A 100 1.93 0.93 10.69
N GLY A 101 2.29 0.14 9.69
CA GLY A 101 1.41 -0.46 8.69
C GLY A 101 2.23 -1.07 7.56
N LEU A 102 1.58 -1.72 6.59
CA LEU A 102 2.28 -2.17 5.38
C LEU A 102 3.06 -1.00 4.75
N PHE A 103 2.43 0.16 4.65
CA PHE A 103 3.06 1.46 4.40
C PHE A 103 3.09 2.24 5.72
N ARG A 104 4.26 2.65 6.17
CA ARG A 104 4.33 3.49 7.37
C ARG A 104 3.72 4.86 7.12
N THR A 105 4.13 5.49 6.01
CA THR A 105 3.59 6.77 5.57
C THR A 105 3.31 6.75 4.07
N VAL A 106 2.08 7.09 3.68
CA VAL A 106 1.72 7.42 2.30
C VAL A 106 1.76 8.93 2.15
N GLN A 107 2.65 9.42 1.30
CA GLN A 107 2.84 10.85 1.06
C GLN A 107 1.66 11.49 0.34
N PRO A 108 1.45 12.80 0.43
CA PRO A 108 0.53 13.52 -0.45
C PRO A 108 0.83 13.23 -1.92
N GLY A 109 -0.21 12.86 -2.68
CA GLY A 109 -0.07 12.42 -4.08
C GLY A 109 0.26 10.95 -4.28
N GLY A 110 0.71 10.24 -3.24
CA GLY A 110 0.88 8.79 -3.28
C GLY A 110 -0.45 8.05 -3.48
N GLN A 111 -0.43 6.93 -4.18
CA GLN A 111 -1.63 6.13 -4.47
C GLN A 111 -1.37 4.66 -4.17
N ILE A 112 -2.24 4.06 -3.36
CA ILE A 112 -2.25 2.63 -3.08
C ILE A 112 -3.59 2.09 -3.56
N ARG A 113 -3.57 1.10 -4.46
CA ARG A 113 -4.81 0.58 -5.01
C ARG A 113 -4.79 -0.94 -5.19
N GLU A 114 -5.96 -1.56 -5.02
CA GLU A 114 -6.25 -2.95 -5.37
C GLU A 114 -5.29 -3.95 -4.72
N VAL A 115 -4.93 -3.76 -3.44
CA VAL A 115 -4.12 -4.72 -2.68
C VAL A 115 -4.88 -5.24 -1.48
N ASN A 116 -4.79 -6.55 -1.26
CA ASN A 116 -5.25 -7.19 -0.04
C ASN A 116 -4.06 -7.47 0.88
N VAL A 117 -4.24 -7.20 2.16
CA VAL A 117 -3.19 -7.37 3.18
C VAL A 117 -3.72 -8.25 4.29
N SER A 118 -2.94 -9.21 4.75
CA SER A 118 -3.34 -10.03 5.89
C SER A 118 -2.19 -10.27 6.88
N GLY A 119 -2.53 -10.24 8.17
CA GLY A 119 -1.56 -10.49 9.23
C GLY A 119 -1.81 -9.69 10.50
N SER A 120 -0.74 -9.28 11.17
CA SER A 120 -0.76 -8.56 12.43
C SER A 120 0.09 -7.29 12.36
N VAL A 121 -0.48 -6.17 12.79
CA VAL A 121 0.23 -4.92 12.99
C VAL A 121 0.06 -4.51 14.44
N SER A 122 1.06 -4.82 15.25
CA SER A 122 1.03 -4.65 16.70
C SER A 122 2.35 -4.07 17.21
N PRO A 123 2.68 -2.82 16.84
CA PRO A 123 3.93 -2.20 17.25
C PRO A 123 3.97 -2.02 18.78
N GLY A 124 5.15 -2.20 19.33
CA GLY A 124 5.42 -1.94 20.73
C GLY A 124 5.42 -0.43 21.07
N GLY A 125 5.53 -0.12 22.36
CA GLY A 125 5.72 1.26 22.81
C GLY A 125 4.46 2.14 22.71
N THR A 126 4.65 3.38 22.30
CA THR A 126 3.61 4.43 22.23
C THR A 126 3.26 4.80 20.78
N ALA A 127 3.27 3.82 19.86
CA ALA A 127 2.99 4.08 18.45
C ALA A 127 1.72 4.92 18.27
N ALA A 128 1.86 6.09 17.64
CA ALA A 128 0.82 7.10 17.59
C ALA A 128 -0.19 6.87 16.44
N ALA A 129 0.23 6.17 15.39
CA ALA A 129 -0.59 5.90 14.22
C ALA A 129 -0.36 4.47 13.73
N VAL A 130 -1.37 3.61 13.84
CA VAL A 130 -1.27 2.19 13.52
C VAL A 130 -2.43 1.78 12.61
N GLY A 131 -2.12 1.26 11.44
CA GLY A 131 -3.13 0.80 10.49
C GLY A 131 -2.67 -0.48 9.76
N GLY A 132 -3.60 -1.27 9.31
CA GLY A 132 -3.28 -2.50 8.58
C GLY A 132 -2.59 -2.22 7.23
N ILE A 133 -3.04 -1.20 6.51
CA ILE A 133 -2.45 -0.79 5.24
C ILE A 133 -1.52 0.40 5.43
N ALA A 134 -1.94 1.46 6.09
CA ALA A 134 -1.10 2.64 6.31
C ALA A 134 -1.13 3.07 7.77
N GLY A 135 0.05 3.36 8.33
CA GLY A 135 0.13 4.06 9.62
C GLY A 135 -0.42 5.48 9.48
N GLU A 136 0.13 6.25 8.56
CA GLU A 136 -0.33 7.58 8.20
C GLU A 136 -0.59 7.68 6.70
N ASN A 137 -1.78 8.18 6.32
CA ASN A 137 -2.17 8.38 4.93
C ASN A 137 -2.36 9.86 4.62
N GLY A 138 -1.48 10.43 3.79
CA GLY A 138 -1.62 11.74 3.17
C GLY A 138 -2.01 11.68 1.68
N GLY A 139 -2.04 10.47 1.11
CA GLY A 139 -2.38 10.19 -0.28
C GLY A 139 -3.76 9.56 -0.47
N THR A 140 -3.88 8.67 -1.44
CA THR A 140 -5.13 7.96 -1.75
C THR A 140 -4.96 6.45 -1.60
N ILE A 141 -5.81 5.82 -0.78
CA ILE A 141 -5.92 4.36 -0.65
C ILE A 141 -7.28 3.96 -1.21
N THR A 142 -7.30 3.14 -2.25
CA THR A 142 -8.55 2.80 -2.97
C THR A 142 -8.63 1.31 -3.25
N SER A 143 -9.81 0.72 -3.03
CA SER A 143 -10.12 -0.69 -3.33
C SER A 143 -9.15 -1.65 -2.66
N CYS A 144 -8.76 -1.36 -1.41
CA CYS A 144 -7.83 -2.14 -0.63
C CYS A 144 -8.52 -2.81 0.55
N GLY A 145 -8.01 -3.97 0.95
CA GLY A 145 -8.53 -4.74 2.07
C GLY A 145 -7.49 -5.12 3.11
N PHE A 146 -7.90 -5.13 4.38
CA PHE A 146 -7.08 -5.68 5.45
C PHE A 146 -7.84 -6.78 6.21
N THR A 147 -7.16 -7.89 6.46
CA THR A 147 -7.68 -8.99 7.30
C THR A 147 -6.66 -9.34 8.38
N GLY A 148 -7.04 -9.25 9.64
CA GLY A 148 -6.15 -9.65 10.73
C GLY A 148 -6.30 -8.83 11.99
N THR A 149 -5.19 -8.59 12.67
CA THR A 149 -5.18 -7.88 13.95
C THR A 149 -4.38 -6.59 13.83
N VAL A 150 -5.00 -5.49 14.28
CA VAL A 150 -4.31 -4.19 14.43
C VAL A 150 -4.39 -3.79 15.90
N THR A 151 -3.24 -3.56 16.52
CA THR A 151 -3.18 -3.14 17.93
C THR A 151 -2.30 -1.91 18.07
N GLY A 152 -2.83 -0.86 18.67
CA GLY A 152 -2.11 0.41 18.88
C GLY A 152 -2.50 1.14 20.15
N LYS A 153 -1.89 2.31 20.39
CA LYS A 153 -2.12 3.09 21.62
C LYS A 153 -2.92 4.38 21.40
N GLN A 154 -2.79 5.01 20.23
CA GLN A 154 -3.44 6.30 20.00
C GLN A 154 -4.43 6.22 18.84
N SER A 155 -3.96 6.43 17.60
CA SER A 155 -4.84 6.36 16.42
C SER A 155 -4.69 4.99 15.78
N THR A 156 -5.68 4.11 15.98
CA THR A 156 -5.62 2.73 15.53
C THR A 156 -6.79 2.44 14.59
N GLY A 157 -6.49 2.06 13.35
CA GLY A 157 -7.53 1.77 12.35
C GLY A 157 -7.24 0.51 11.54
N GLY A 158 -8.26 -0.17 11.09
CA GLY A 158 -8.10 -1.39 10.30
C GLY A 158 -7.41 -1.15 8.95
N VAL A 159 -7.61 -0.01 8.34
CA VAL A 159 -6.95 0.41 7.09
C VAL A 159 -5.87 1.45 7.36
N ALA A 160 -6.20 2.56 8.01
CA ALA A 160 -5.27 3.65 8.29
C ALA A 160 -5.29 4.04 9.77
N GLY A 161 -4.13 4.25 10.39
CA GLY A 161 -4.06 4.82 11.73
C GLY A 161 -4.52 6.26 11.75
N VAL A 162 -3.93 7.08 10.92
CA VAL A 162 -4.30 8.48 10.69
C VAL A 162 -4.54 8.69 9.19
N ASN A 163 -5.71 9.24 8.82
CA ASN A 163 -5.97 9.77 7.50
C ASN A 163 -5.92 11.30 7.61
N THR A 164 -4.87 11.91 7.08
CA THR A 164 -4.63 13.35 7.19
C THR A 164 -5.60 14.17 6.34
N ALA A 165 -5.57 15.49 6.45
CA ALA A 165 -6.46 16.38 5.70
C ALA A 165 -6.36 16.23 4.16
N SER A 166 -5.20 15.83 3.64
CA SER A 166 -5.00 15.51 2.22
C SER A 166 -5.32 14.05 1.88
N GLY A 167 -5.50 13.22 2.88
CA GLY A 167 -5.69 11.78 2.74
C GLY A 167 -7.10 11.41 2.27
N ARG A 168 -7.17 10.34 1.48
CA ARG A 168 -8.41 9.78 0.97
C ARG A 168 -8.39 8.26 1.07
N VAL A 169 -9.42 7.68 1.68
CA VAL A 169 -9.61 6.23 1.77
C VAL A 169 -10.97 5.90 1.18
N GLU A 170 -11.00 5.10 0.10
CA GLU A 170 -12.22 4.83 -0.65
C GLU A 170 -12.35 3.36 -1.02
N ASN A 171 -13.57 2.84 -1.00
CA ASN A 171 -13.88 1.46 -1.39
C ASN A 171 -12.99 0.44 -0.67
N CYS A 172 -12.58 0.74 0.55
CA CYS A 172 -11.70 -0.11 1.35
C CYS A 172 -12.50 -0.88 2.40
N TRP A 173 -11.93 -1.97 2.87
CA TRP A 173 -12.55 -2.75 3.92
C TRP A 173 -11.52 -3.25 4.93
N ALA A 174 -11.99 -3.51 6.15
CA ALA A 174 -11.21 -4.14 7.19
C ALA A 174 -12.01 -5.25 7.86
N SER A 175 -11.35 -6.36 8.22
CA SER A 175 -11.93 -7.46 8.97
C SER A 175 -10.92 -8.03 9.97
N GLY A 176 -11.42 -8.71 10.99
CA GLY A 176 -10.60 -9.25 12.08
C GLY A 176 -10.77 -8.46 13.36
N SER A 177 -9.71 -7.88 13.93
CA SER A 177 -9.76 -7.17 15.20
C SER A 177 -8.93 -5.89 15.17
N VAL A 178 -9.50 -4.80 15.68
CA VAL A 178 -8.81 -3.52 15.88
C VAL A 178 -8.88 -3.15 17.36
N THR A 179 -7.74 -3.04 18.01
CA THR A 179 -7.63 -2.75 19.45
C THR A 179 -6.79 -1.51 19.68
N GLY A 180 -7.31 -0.56 20.45
CA GLY A 180 -6.58 0.67 20.77
C GLY A 180 -7.10 1.36 22.02
N ASP A 181 -6.24 2.16 22.67
CA ASP A 181 -6.58 2.89 23.89
C ASP A 181 -7.32 4.21 23.58
N ARG A 182 -7.06 4.79 22.41
CA ARG A 182 -7.65 6.09 21.99
C ARG A 182 -7.84 6.10 20.48
N MET A 183 -8.88 6.81 20.00
CA MET A 183 -9.16 7.02 18.58
C MET A 183 -9.04 5.72 17.79
N THR A 184 -9.90 4.76 18.16
CA THR A 184 -9.92 3.43 17.55
C THR A 184 -11.10 3.37 16.59
N GLY A 185 -10.86 2.98 15.34
CA GLY A 185 -11.91 2.86 14.34
C GLY A 185 -11.68 1.69 13.39
N GLY A 186 -12.74 1.13 12.85
CA GLY A 186 -12.66 -0.03 11.96
C GLY A 186 -11.92 0.25 10.66
N ILE A 187 -12.01 1.45 10.12
CA ILE A 187 -11.31 1.88 8.91
C ILE A 187 -10.15 2.81 9.28
N ALA A 188 -10.40 3.92 9.95
CA ALA A 188 -9.36 4.85 10.36
C ALA A 188 -9.48 5.16 11.86
N GLY A 189 -8.35 5.24 12.55
CA GLY A 189 -8.32 5.64 13.95
C GLY A 189 -8.66 7.13 14.12
N ARG A 190 -8.06 7.97 13.29
CA ARG A 190 -8.35 9.40 13.16
C ARG A 190 -8.44 9.76 11.69
N SER A 191 -9.46 10.52 11.31
CA SER A 191 -9.56 11.05 9.95
C SER A 191 -9.86 12.53 9.96
N GLU A 192 -9.05 13.29 9.24
CA GLU A 192 -9.25 14.69 8.88
C GLU A 192 -9.58 14.84 7.39
N GLY A 193 -9.28 13.78 6.61
CA GLY A 193 -9.52 13.69 5.18
C GLY A 193 -10.80 12.92 4.85
N VAL A 194 -10.87 12.41 3.64
CA VAL A 194 -12.07 11.75 3.11
C VAL A 194 -12.05 10.25 3.43
N LEU A 195 -13.15 9.76 3.99
CA LEU A 195 -13.51 8.34 4.05
C LEU A 195 -14.79 8.15 3.21
N ALA A 196 -14.77 7.26 2.22
CA ALA A 196 -15.91 7.05 1.35
C ALA A 196 -16.09 5.58 0.97
N THR A 197 -17.31 5.09 1.04
CA THR A 197 -17.70 3.74 0.61
C THR A 197 -16.83 2.63 1.23
N CYS A 198 -16.45 2.80 2.49
CA CYS A 198 -15.64 1.82 3.22
C CYS A 198 -16.53 0.90 4.06
N VAL A 199 -16.08 -0.34 4.24
CA VAL A 199 -16.84 -1.34 5.01
C VAL A 199 -15.99 -1.86 6.18
N ASN A 200 -16.47 -1.61 7.40
CA ASN A 200 -15.89 -2.23 8.58
C ASN A 200 -16.57 -3.57 8.88
N ARG A 201 -15.78 -4.64 8.97
CA ARG A 201 -16.16 -5.97 9.44
C ARG A 201 -15.27 -6.45 10.58
N ALA A 202 -14.43 -5.55 11.11
CA ALA A 202 -13.55 -5.87 12.22
C ALA A 202 -14.28 -5.65 13.57
N TYR A 203 -13.93 -6.47 14.55
CA TYR A 203 -14.28 -6.21 15.93
C TYR A 203 -13.42 -5.06 16.45
N ILE A 204 -14.06 -4.03 16.99
CA ILE A 204 -13.37 -2.91 17.61
C ILE A 204 -13.37 -3.15 19.11
N ASN A 205 -12.17 -3.30 19.67
CA ASN A 205 -11.95 -3.41 21.10
C ASN A 205 -11.20 -2.18 21.59
N THR A 206 -11.85 -1.40 22.41
CA THR A 206 -11.30 -0.21 23.04
C THR A 206 -11.78 -0.15 24.48
N ASP A 207 -10.91 0.28 25.39
CA ASP A 207 -11.27 0.51 26.79
C ASP A 207 -12.30 1.64 26.95
N ASN A 208 -12.60 2.34 25.86
CA ASN A 208 -13.54 3.44 25.81
C ASN A 208 -14.51 3.22 24.63
N ALA A 209 -15.53 2.40 24.86
CA ALA A 209 -16.55 2.06 23.87
C ALA A 209 -17.26 3.28 23.25
N ASP A 210 -17.33 4.39 23.99
CA ASP A 210 -17.93 5.67 23.53
C ASP A 210 -17.10 6.38 22.46
N LYS A 211 -15.91 5.89 22.13
CA LYS A 211 -14.98 6.49 21.15
C LYS A 211 -14.72 5.63 19.92
N ALA A 212 -15.35 4.47 19.81
CA ALA A 212 -15.28 3.65 18.63
C ALA A 212 -16.15 4.28 17.53
N LEU A 213 -15.50 4.78 16.46
CA LEU A 213 -16.22 5.23 15.26
C LEU A 213 -16.70 4.02 14.47
N HIS A 214 -17.99 3.72 14.55
CA HIS A 214 -18.65 2.77 13.66
C HIS A 214 -19.13 3.54 12.43
N LEU A 215 -18.87 3.03 11.23
CA LEU A 215 -19.40 3.63 9.99
C LEU A 215 -20.92 3.56 9.90
N GLU A 216 -21.55 2.70 10.70
CA GLU A 216 -23.00 2.58 10.80
C GLU A 216 -23.65 3.79 11.51
N ASP A 217 -22.86 4.61 12.19
CA ASP A 217 -23.33 5.81 12.89
C ASP A 217 -23.24 7.10 12.02
N LEU A 218 -22.90 6.95 10.74
CA LEU A 218 -22.72 8.06 9.79
C LEU A 218 -23.85 8.16 8.74
N ASP A 219 -25.10 7.77 9.08
CA ASP A 219 -26.30 8.03 8.28
C ASP A 219 -26.81 9.48 8.42
#